data_1bb740723d566fdcff3e65157cfdcff7
#
_entry.id   1bb740723d566fdcff3e65157cfdcff7
#
_cell.length_a   1.000
_cell.length_b   1.000
_cell.length_c   1.000
_cell.angle_alpha   90.00
_cell.angle_beta   90.00
_cell.angle_gamma   90.00
#
_symmetry.space_group_name_H-M   'P 1'
#
loop_
_entity.id
_entity.type
_entity.pdbx_description
1 polymer ?
#
loop_
_entity_poly.entity_id
_entity_poly.type
_entity_poly.pdbx_seq_one_letter_code
_entity_poly.pdbx_strand_id
1 'polypeptide(L)'
;MSEATATPPPRNTLIPPSILMRGFTGSRLSWMVALSVLALLSIGWVAVVLTLDLKARDAVAAEVRQNTNLARVLQEQTVRVLASVDQATLRMRDAAVAGELTPADYGRIANETGLVPQILTQLSLVDAQGRFVGSNIDPTGEKTGHVDLSSREHVQVHLASDKVPDASQQMSPDGLFLGKPVLGKVSNKWTIQLSRKIERSDGRILGVVVASLNPAYFEQSYSEVNLGPKGGVTLLGNDRSVRARVIGGTPTGMGTTLSNNSTMARLPQNERAGWSIVTSNIDKIERVAAYHRVADYPLRVYVLTSTEGALSDWRSLRNVAVTLMGLLTVASLAGAGVFLRGLRQLE
;
A
#
# COMPACT_ATOMS: atom_id res chain seq x y z
N MET A 1 -16.87 -114.59 -32.80
CA MET A 1 -15.61 -114.11 -33.33
C MET A 1 -15.85 -112.63 -33.64
N SER A 2 -15.33 -111.80 -32.76
CA SER A 2 -15.11 -110.40 -33.08
C SER A 2 -14.23 -109.82 -31.92
N GLU A 3 -13.01 -109.53 -32.21
CA GLU A 3 -12.02 -108.93 -31.32
C GLU A 3 -12.40 -107.48 -31.04
N ALA A 4 -12.39 -107.12 -29.75
CA ALA A 4 -12.54 -105.79 -29.28
C ALA A 4 -11.13 -105.18 -29.06
N THR A 5 -10.77 -104.18 -29.85
CA THR A 5 -9.56 -103.38 -29.71
C THR A 5 -9.78 -102.34 -28.59
N ALA A 6 -8.97 -102.48 -27.54
CA ALA A 6 -8.95 -101.52 -26.42
C ALA A 6 -8.08 -100.25 -26.81
N THR A 7 -8.64 -99.06 -26.65
CA THR A 7 -7.95 -97.76 -26.72
C THR A 7 -7.26 -97.43 -25.42
N PRO A 8 -5.98 -96.90 -25.43
CA PRO A 8 -5.27 -96.49 -24.21
C PRO A 8 -5.81 -95.15 -23.65
N PRO A 9 -5.72 -94.89 -22.33
CA PRO A 9 -6.21 -93.67 -21.68
C PRO A 9 -5.30 -92.44 -21.98
N PRO A 10 -5.88 -91.25 -21.91
CA PRO A 10 -5.11 -90.01 -22.19
C PRO A 10 -4.05 -89.74 -21.13
N ARG A 11 -2.82 -89.44 -21.54
CA ARG A 11 -1.72 -88.99 -20.69
C ARG A 11 -2.07 -87.61 -20.10
N ASN A 12 -2.25 -87.53 -18.79
CA ASN A 12 -2.25 -86.26 -18.03
C ASN A 12 -0.86 -85.60 -18.13
N THR A 13 -0.72 -84.63 -18.98
CA THR A 13 0.44 -83.74 -18.98
C THR A 13 0.31 -82.76 -17.81
N LEU A 14 0.91 -83.14 -16.65
CA LEU A 14 1.09 -82.20 -15.53
C LEU A 14 2.01 -81.07 -16.01
N ILE A 15 1.47 -79.85 -16.10
CA ILE A 15 2.24 -78.66 -16.33
C ILE A 15 3.22 -78.49 -15.18
N PRO A 16 4.56 -78.36 -15.43
CA PRO A 16 5.52 -78.26 -14.34
C PRO A 16 5.28 -76.98 -13.53
N PRO A 17 5.35 -77.04 -12.17
CA PRO A 17 5.04 -75.89 -11.29
C PRO A 17 5.97 -74.68 -11.46
N SER A 18 7.07 -74.79 -12.20
CA SER A 18 7.99 -73.71 -12.52
C SER A 18 7.45 -72.62 -13.48
N ILE A 19 6.43 -72.95 -14.31
CA ILE A 19 5.82 -72.01 -15.22
C ILE A 19 4.82 -71.08 -14.52
N LEU A 20 4.13 -71.57 -13.47
CA LEU A 20 3.18 -70.73 -12.69
C LEU A 20 3.89 -69.76 -11.72
N MET A 21 5.10 -70.07 -11.28
CA MET A 21 5.86 -69.14 -10.39
C MET A 21 6.55 -67.98 -11.11
N ARG A 22 6.93 -68.13 -12.40
CA ARG A 22 7.60 -67.04 -13.15
C ARG A 22 6.67 -65.86 -13.46
N GLY A 23 5.41 -66.10 -13.79
CA GLY A 23 4.45 -65.02 -14.07
C GLY A 23 4.09 -64.16 -12.86
N PHE A 24 4.16 -64.72 -11.63
CA PHE A 24 3.87 -64.01 -10.38
C PHE A 24 5.00 -63.11 -9.87
N THR A 25 6.26 -63.40 -10.19
CA THR A 25 7.42 -62.57 -9.76
C THR A 25 7.63 -61.38 -10.64
N GLY A 26 7.43 -61.48 -11.97
CA GLY A 26 7.51 -60.36 -12.90
C GLY A 26 6.41 -59.34 -12.66
N SER A 27 5.20 -59.74 -12.37
CA SER A 27 4.06 -58.88 -12.04
C SER A 27 4.30 -58.07 -10.73
N ARG A 28 4.89 -58.71 -9.69
CA ARG A 28 5.23 -58.02 -8.43
C ARG A 28 6.34 -56.96 -8.62
N LEU A 29 7.40 -57.27 -9.36
CA LEU A 29 8.50 -56.37 -9.66
C LEU A 29 7.99 -55.16 -10.46
N SER A 30 7.14 -55.34 -11.45
CA SER A 30 6.51 -54.29 -12.24
C SER A 30 5.69 -53.35 -11.37
N TRP A 31 4.90 -53.87 -10.44
CA TRP A 31 4.15 -53.08 -9.47
C TRP A 31 5.06 -52.30 -8.50
N MET A 32 6.14 -52.90 -8.01
CA MET A 32 7.09 -52.21 -7.13
C MET A 32 7.78 -51.04 -7.85
N VAL A 33 8.23 -51.23 -9.09
CA VAL A 33 8.83 -50.15 -9.88
C VAL A 33 7.84 -49.03 -10.14
N ALA A 34 6.62 -49.36 -10.56
CA ALA A 34 5.57 -48.36 -10.81
C ALA A 34 5.24 -47.54 -9.52
N LEU A 35 5.09 -48.21 -8.38
CA LEU A 35 4.82 -47.55 -7.12
C LEU A 35 6.00 -46.68 -6.65
N SER A 36 7.24 -47.14 -6.83
CA SER A 36 8.45 -46.37 -6.49
C SER A 36 8.56 -45.10 -7.33
N VAL A 37 8.34 -45.19 -8.64
CA VAL A 37 8.35 -44.04 -9.53
C VAL A 37 7.24 -43.05 -9.13
N LEU A 38 6.01 -43.53 -8.88
CA LEU A 38 4.89 -42.72 -8.44
C LEU A 38 5.20 -42.01 -7.11
N ALA A 39 5.74 -42.74 -6.15
CA ALA A 39 6.11 -42.20 -4.84
C ALA A 39 7.18 -41.11 -4.96
N LEU A 40 8.24 -41.33 -5.74
CA LEU A 40 9.29 -40.34 -5.98
C LEU A 40 8.76 -39.08 -6.68
N LEU A 41 7.93 -39.24 -7.70
CA LEU A 41 7.30 -38.12 -8.39
C LEU A 41 6.35 -37.33 -7.44
N SER A 42 5.57 -38.04 -6.62
CA SER A 42 4.69 -37.41 -5.62
C SER A 42 5.49 -36.60 -4.60
N ILE A 43 6.59 -37.15 -4.07
CA ILE A 43 7.49 -36.44 -3.14
C ILE A 43 8.09 -35.21 -3.84
N GLY A 44 8.54 -35.35 -5.08
CA GLY A 44 9.09 -34.23 -5.88
C GLY A 44 8.07 -33.11 -6.06
N TRP A 45 6.84 -33.43 -6.46
CA TRP A 45 5.78 -32.42 -6.62
C TRP A 45 5.41 -31.75 -5.30
N VAL A 46 5.31 -32.51 -4.20
CA VAL A 46 5.04 -31.96 -2.87
C VAL A 46 6.17 -31.00 -2.47
N ALA A 47 7.43 -31.38 -2.68
CA ALA A 47 8.58 -30.53 -2.39
C ALA A 47 8.56 -29.22 -3.20
N VAL A 48 8.24 -29.30 -4.50
CA VAL A 48 8.09 -28.11 -5.37
C VAL A 48 6.97 -27.19 -4.87
N VAL A 49 5.79 -27.73 -4.57
CA VAL A 49 4.65 -26.94 -4.08
C VAL A 49 4.99 -26.26 -2.76
N LEU A 50 5.55 -26.99 -1.78
CA LEU A 50 5.92 -26.42 -0.50
C LEU A 50 6.99 -25.33 -0.64
N THR A 51 8.02 -25.55 -1.47
CA THR A 51 9.07 -24.56 -1.71
C THR A 51 8.51 -23.30 -2.36
N LEU A 52 7.63 -23.45 -3.33
CA LEU A 52 6.99 -22.31 -4.00
C LEU A 52 6.07 -21.52 -3.06
N ASP A 53 5.32 -22.18 -2.17
CA ASP A 53 4.48 -21.51 -1.18
C ASP A 53 5.34 -20.71 -0.17
N LEU A 54 6.42 -21.31 0.34
CA LEU A 54 7.37 -20.61 1.21
C LEU A 54 7.97 -19.38 0.52
N LYS A 55 8.42 -19.52 -0.74
CA LYS A 55 8.99 -18.42 -1.52
C LYS A 55 7.97 -17.31 -1.81
N ALA A 56 6.68 -17.64 -2.04
CA ALA A 56 5.64 -16.64 -2.20
C ALA A 56 5.42 -15.82 -0.92
N ARG A 57 5.38 -16.49 0.23
CA ARG A 57 5.26 -15.82 1.54
C ARG A 57 6.47 -14.95 1.85
N ASP A 58 7.68 -15.44 1.56
CA ASP A 58 8.92 -14.68 1.75
C ASP A 58 8.94 -13.41 0.90
N ALA A 59 8.49 -13.49 -0.37
CA ALA A 59 8.41 -12.35 -1.27
C ALA A 59 7.47 -11.27 -0.73
N VAL A 60 6.24 -11.65 -0.32
CA VAL A 60 5.30 -10.71 0.29
C VAL A 60 5.85 -10.11 1.59
N ALA A 61 6.47 -10.93 2.45
CA ALA A 61 7.06 -10.46 3.71
C ALA A 61 8.23 -9.49 3.48
N ALA A 62 9.04 -9.71 2.44
CA ALA A 62 10.12 -8.80 2.05
C ALA A 62 9.55 -7.45 1.61
N GLU A 63 8.50 -7.46 0.78
CA GLU A 63 7.82 -6.26 0.31
C GLU A 63 7.19 -5.48 1.46
N VAL A 64 6.52 -6.16 2.40
CA VAL A 64 5.97 -5.53 3.61
C VAL A 64 7.06 -4.81 4.41
N ARG A 65 8.22 -5.46 4.62
CA ARG A 65 9.34 -4.84 5.36
C ARG A 65 9.87 -3.61 4.63
N GLN A 66 10.07 -3.70 3.32
CA GLN A 66 10.55 -2.58 2.50
C GLN A 66 9.57 -1.40 2.53
N ASN A 67 8.28 -1.65 2.28
CA ASN A 67 7.23 -0.64 2.30
C ASN A 67 7.07 0.00 3.68
N THR A 68 7.17 -0.77 4.76
CA THR A 68 7.10 -0.25 6.14
C THR A 68 8.27 0.68 6.44
N ASN A 69 9.49 0.30 6.07
CA ASN A 69 10.67 1.15 6.27
C ASN A 69 10.56 2.46 5.47
N LEU A 70 10.13 2.37 4.22
CA LEU A 70 9.95 3.55 3.37
C LEU A 70 8.81 4.45 3.88
N ALA A 71 7.68 3.88 4.30
CA ALA A 71 6.59 4.63 4.92
C ALA A 71 7.04 5.39 6.15
N ARG A 72 7.93 4.80 6.97
CA ARG A 72 8.55 5.48 8.12
C ARG A 72 9.42 6.67 7.69
N VAL A 73 10.30 6.50 6.71
CA VAL A 73 11.17 7.58 6.23
C VAL A 73 10.35 8.75 5.68
N LEU A 74 9.35 8.47 4.84
CA LEU A 74 8.46 9.49 4.27
C LEU A 74 7.60 10.16 5.35
N GLN A 75 7.18 9.42 6.36
CA GLN A 75 6.48 9.96 7.52
C GLN A 75 7.37 10.94 8.31
N GLU A 76 8.64 10.59 8.58
CA GLU A 76 9.57 11.46 9.27
C GLU A 76 9.85 12.75 8.49
N GLN A 77 9.96 12.68 7.16
CA GLN A 77 10.07 13.85 6.29
C GLN A 77 8.81 14.73 6.38
N THR A 78 7.61 14.11 6.30
CA THR A 78 6.33 14.82 6.42
C THR A 78 6.22 15.56 7.77
N VAL A 79 6.61 14.90 8.88
CA VAL A 79 6.63 15.53 10.21
C VAL A 79 7.52 16.77 10.24
N ARG A 80 8.73 16.71 9.68
CA ARG A 80 9.65 17.85 9.66
C ARG A 80 9.04 19.06 8.93
N VAL A 81 8.42 18.82 7.79
CA VAL A 81 7.74 19.88 7.02
C VAL A 81 6.58 20.49 7.80
N LEU A 82 5.69 19.64 8.32
CA LEU A 82 4.53 20.11 9.08
C LEU A 82 4.95 20.86 10.34
N ALA A 83 5.94 20.38 11.09
CA ALA A 83 6.43 21.02 12.30
C ALA A 83 7.05 22.40 12.00
N SER A 84 7.80 22.54 10.89
CA SER A 84 8.37 23.83 10.50
C SER A 84 7.28 24.86 10.16
N VAL A 85 6.25 24.44 9.42
CA VAL A 85 5.11 25.30 9.09
C VAL A 85 4.28 25.64 10.34
N ASP A 86 4.08 24.65 11.21
CA ASP A 86 3.35 24.85 12.45
C ASP A 86 4.03 25.86 13.38
N GLN A 87 5.37 25.81 13.49
CA GLN A 87 6.13 26.83 14.23
C GLN A 87 5.88 28.23 13.68
N ALA A 88 5.75 28.40 12.36
CA ALA A 88 5.41 29.71 11.77
C ALA A 88 3.97 30.14 12.16
N THR A 89 3.01 29.20 12.17
CA THR A 89 1.64 29.50 12.60
C THR A 89 1.59 29.91 14.07
N LEU A 90 2.36 29.25 14.95
CA LEU A 90 2.45 29.57 16.36
C LEU A 90 3.08 30.96 16.60
N ARG A 91 4.21 31.28 15.95
CA ARG A 91 4.83 32.61 16.03
C ARG A 91 3.89 33.72 15.59
N MET A 92 3.18 33.51 14.47
CA MET A 92 2.24 34.49 13.96
C MET A 92 1.03 34.67 14.90
N ARG A 93 0.53 33.56 15.49
CA ARG A 93 -0.51 33.60 16.52
C ARG A 93 -0.06 34.43 17.72
N ASP A 94 1.12 34.13 18.23
CA ASP A 94 1.63 34.77 19.45
C ASP A 94 1.86 36.28 19.25
N ALA A 95 2.43 36.69 18.09
CA ALA A 95 2.56 38.08 17.69
C ALA A 95 1.20 38.79 17.54
N ALA A 96 0.18 38.09 16.99
CA ALA A 96 -1.17 38.64 16.88
C ALA A 96 -1.85 38.82 18.25
N VAL A 97 -1.65 37.87 19.19
CA VAL A 97 -2.16 37.97 20.56
C VAL A 97 -1.51 39.14 21.31
N ALA A 98 -0.20 39.35 21.11
CA ALA A 98 0.55 40.48 21.69
C ALA A 98 0.15 41.83 21.06
N GLY A 99 -0.48 41.86 19.89
CA GLY A 99 -0.78 43.09 19.16
C GLY A 99 0.42 43.70 18.44
N GLU A 100 1.49 42.92 18.25
CA GLU A 100 2.75 43.34 17.66
C GLU A 100 2.86 43.01 16.18
N LEU A 101 1.89 42.28 15.59
CA LEU A 101 1.94 41.82 14.22
C LEU A 101 1.78 42.99 13.24
N THR A 102 2.78 43.19 12.40
CA THR A 102 2.79 44.20 11.33
C THR A 102 2.71 43.55 9.95
N PRO A 103 2.35 44.28 8.87
CA PRO A 103 2.36 43.73 7.51
C PRO A 103 3.72 43.15 7.06
N ALA A 104 4.83 43.68 7.54
CA ALA A 104 6.18 43.19 7.25
C ALA A 104 6.48 41.81 7.87
N ASP A 105 5.83 41.47 8.98
CA ASP A 105 6.05 40.24 9.72
C ASP A 105 5.54 39.01 8.98
N TYR A 106 4.50 39.14 8.17
CA TYR A 106 3.98 38.01 7.37
C TYR A 106 5.08 37.42 6.49
N GLY A 107 5.81 38.29 5.75
CA GLY A 107 6.91 37.85 4.89
C GLY A 107 8.10 37.31 5.69
N ARG A 108 8.47 38.01 6.76
CA ARG A 108 9.58 37.62 7.63
C ARG A 108 9.36 36.23 8.25
N ILE A 109 8.23 36.02 8.94
CA ILE A 109 7.90 34.75 9.59
C ILE A 109 7.79 33.61 8.56
N ALA A 110 7.16 33.84 7.41
CA ALA A 110 7.07 32.84 6.36
C ALA A 110 8.47 32.46 5.81
N ASN A 111 9.35 33.43 5.56
CA ASN A 111 10.70 33.18 5.05
C ASN A 111 11.63 32.50 6.05
N GLU A 112 11.46 32.74 7.35
CA GLU A 112 12.22 32.07 8.42
C GLU A 112 12.03 30.53 8.42
N THR A 113 10.95 30.03 7.82
CA THR A 113 10.74 28.57 7.67
C THR A 113 11.74 27.93 6.70
N GLY A 114 12.33 28.70 5.78
CA GLY A 114 13.09 28.16 4.63
C GLY A 114 12.25 27.39 3.61
N LEU A 115 10.91 27.43 3.72
CA LEU A 115 9.99 26.61 2.92
C LEU A 115 9.26 27.40 1.82
N VAL A 116 9.41 28.74 1.80
CA VAL A 116 8.79 29.63 0.78
C VAL A 116 9.68 29.71 -0.47
N PRO A 117 9.12 29.69 -1.68
CA PRO A 117 7.71 29.46 -2.03
C PRO A 117 7.37 28.00 -2.38
N GLN A 118 8.33 27.10 -2.27
CA GLN A 118 8.21 25.73 -2.81
C GLN A 118 7.19 24.90 -2.03
N ILE A 119 7.22 25.00 -0.71
CA ILE A 119 6.37 24.20 0.19
C ILE A 119 5.28 25.07 0.80
N LEU A 120 5.64 26.21 1.43
CA LEU A 120 4.71 27.16 2.00
C LEU A 120 4.36 28.23 0.96
N THR A 121 3.18 28.13 0.36
CA THR A 121 2.69 29.07 -0.65
C THR A 121 2.28 30.39 0.00
N GLN A 122 1.60 30.34 1.15
CA GLN A 122 1.03 31.50 1.81
C GLN A 122 0.94 31.27 3.31
N LEU A 123 1.26 32.31 4.09
CA LEU A 123 1.00 32.43 5.52
C LEU A 123 0.16 33.68 5.76
N SER A 124 -1.05 33.53 6.31
CA SER A 124 -2.04 34.59 6.35
C SER A 124 -2.76 34.70 7.67
N LEU A 125 -3.32 35.88 7.92
CA LEU A 125 -4.21 36.22 9.02
C LEU A 125 -5.63 36.43 8.50
N VAL A 126 -6.59 35.89 9.21
CA VAL A 126 -8.03 36.08 9.02
C VAL A 126 -8.61 36.65 10.33
N ASP A 127 -9.46 37.66 10.25
CA ASP A 127 -10.08 38.27 11.43
C ASP A 127 -11.18 37.41 12.06
N ALA A 128 -11.72 37.86 13.20
CA ALA A 128 -12.80 37.16 13.91
C ALA A 128 -14.12 37.10 13.12
N GLN A 129 -14.28 37.89 12.06
CA GLN A 129 -15.41 37.85 11.15
C GLN A 129 -15.18 36.95 9.94
N GLY A 130 -13.98 36.32 9.85
CA GLY A 130 -13.62 35.43 8.74
C GLY A 130 -13.14 36.17 7.49
N ARG A 131 -12.77 37.47 7.58
CA ARG A 131 -12.23 38.22 6.47
C ARG A 131 -10.70 38.17 6.46
N PHE A 132 -10.15 38.09 5.26
CA PHE A 132 -8.70 38.12 5.07
C PHE A 132 -8.11 39.49 5.48
N VAL A 133 -7.09 39.47 6.34
CA VAL A 133 -6.40 40.67 6.83
C VAL A 133 -5.13 40.93 6.03
N GLY A 134 -4.28 39.92 5.86
CA GLY A 134 -3.02 40.04 5.15
C GLY A 134 -2.25 38.72 5.11
N SER A 135 -1.20 38.69 4.29
CA SER A 135 -0.29 37.54 4.16
C SER A 135 1.08 37.95 3.61
N ASN A 136 2.01 36.98 3.54
CA ASN A 136 3.32 37.18 2.90
C ASN A 136 3.24 37.56 1.39
N ILE A 137 2.13 37.29 0.70
CA ILE A 137 1.92 37.63 -0.73
C ILE A 137 1.02 38.85 -0.95
N ASP A 138 0.29 39.25 0.07
CA ASP A 138 -0.57 40.46 0.10
C ASP A 138 -0.59 41.00 1.55
N PRO A 139 0.45 41.73 1.98
CA PRO A 139 0.63 42.11 3.38
C PRO A 139 -0.45 42.98 3.98
N THR A 140 -1.08 43.84 3.19
CA THR A 140 -2.15 44.77 3.63
C THR A 140 -3.55 44.21 3.37
N GLY A 141 -3.72 43.17 2.55
CA GLY A 141 -5.02 42.64 2.12
C GLY A 141 -5.73 43.48 1.08
N GLU A 142 -5.18 44.62 0.71
CA GLU A 142 -5.80 45.57 -0.26
C GLU A 142 -5.88 45.00 -1.65
N LYS A 143 -4.85 44.26 -2.07
CA LYS A 143 -4.79 43.65 -3.42
C LYS A 143 -5.92 42.67 -3.64
N THR A 144 -6.37 41.95 -2.60
CA THR A 144 -7.46 40.95 -2.64
C THR A 144 -8.80 41.53 -2.17
N GLY A 145 -8.85 42.79 -1.73
CA GLY A 145 -10.06 43.44 -1.24
C GLY A 145 -10.62 42.80 0.04
N HIS A 146 -9.75 42.30 0.91
CA HIS A 146 -10.14 41.63 2.17
C HIS A 146 -11.20 40.54 1.98
N VAL A 147 -10.97 39.63 1.05
CA VAL A 147 -11.92 38.59 0.65
C VAL A 147 -12.50 37.82 1.85
N ASP A 148 -13.80 37.54 1.80
CA ASP A 148 -14.49 36.73 2.82
C ASP A 148 -14.11 35.25 2.72
N LEU A 149 -13.58 34.72 3.81
CA LEU A 149 -13.17 33.33 4.01
C LEU A 149 -14.01 32.62 5.08
N SER A 150 -15.03 33.27 5.65
CA SER A 150 -15.88 32.76 6.73
C SER A 150 -16.56 31.41 6.41
N SER A 151 -16.82 31.16 5.13
CA SER A 151 -17.38 29.89 4.63
C SER A 151 -16.35 28.78 4.38
N ARG A 152 -15.05 29.07 4.54
CA ARG A 152 -14.01 28.07 4.34
C ARG A 152 -13.86 27.17 5.56
N GLU A 153 -13.77 25.85 5.35
CA GLU A 153 -13.71 24.83 6.42
C GLU A 153 -12.59 25.14 7.44
N HIS A 154 -11.40 25.50 6.97
CA HIS A 154 -10.23 25.82 7.80
C HIS A 154 -10.35 27.13 8.61
N VAL A 155 -11.37 27.95 8.35
CA VAL A 155 -11.72 29.14 9.12
C VAL A 155 -12.93 28.83 10.01
N GLN A 156 -13.97 28.20 9.46
CA GLN A 156 -15.17 27.82 10.18
C GLN A 156 -14.89 26.94 11.40
N VAL A 157 -13.97 25.98 11.28
CA VAL A 157 -13.61 25.08 12.38
C VAL A 157 -13.18 25.81 13.66
N HIS A 158 -12.66 27.01 13.54
CA HIS A 158 -12.19 27.86 14.64
C HIS A 158 -13.18 28.92 15.07
N LEU A 159 -13.99 29.46 14.15
CA LEU A 159 -14.94 30.55 14.43
C LEU A 159 -16.36 30.06 14.63
N ALA A 160 -16.75 28.93 14.06
CA ALA A 160 -18.10 28.36 14.11
C ALA A 160 -18.01 26.83 14.02
N SER A 161 -17.38 26.20 15.02
CA SER A 161 -17.04 24.75 15.03
C SER A 161 -18.26 23.83 14.92
N ASP A 162 -19.43 24.28 15.34
CA ASP A 162 -20.73 23.61 15.20
C ASP A 162 -21.13 23.36 13.73
N LYS A 163 -20.58 24.13 12.81
CA LYS A 163 -20.86 24.03 11.37
C LYS A 163 -19.95 23.10 10.60
N VAL A 164 -18.92 22.55 11.25
CA VAL A 164 -17.96 21.64 10.62
C VAL A 164 -18.08 20.24 11.23
N PRO A 165 -18.87 19.35 10.60
CA PRO A 165 -18.99 17.99 11.08
C PRO A 165 -17.63 17.27 10.98
N ASP A 166 -17.35 16.39 11.96
CA ASP A 166 -16.12 15.57 12.01
C ASP A 166 -14.80 16.36 12.05
N ALA A 167 -14.83 17.64 12.46
CA ALA A 167 -13.64 18.50 12.59
C ALA A 167 -12.52 17.83 13.41
N SER A 168 -12.87 17.03 14.42
CA SER A 168 -11.92 16.28 15.26
C SER A 168 -11.04 15.31 14.46
N GLN A 169 -11.51 14.78 13.34
CA GLN A 169 -10.73 13.88 12.47
C GLN A 169 -9.63 14.62 11.68
N GLN A 170 -9.68 15.94 11.66
CA GLN A 170 -8.75 16.81 10.97
C GLN A 170 -7.95 17.72 11.94
N MET A 171 -8.15 17.56 13.25
CA MET A 171 -7.51 18.36 14.28
C MET A 171 -6.39 17.57 14.98
N SER A 172 -5.23 18.19 15.15
CA SER A 172 -4.19 17.67 16.06
C SER A 172 -4.55 17.91 17.52
N PRO A 173 -3.95 17.19 18.47
CA PRO A 173 -4.24 17.36 19.90
C PRO A 173 -4.04 18.78 20.43
N ASP A 174 -3.12 19.55 19.85
CA ASP A 174 -2.77 20.92 20.20
C ASP A 174 -3.55 21.99 19.41
N GLY A 175 -4.59 21.57 18.65
CA GLY A 175 -5.52 22.48 18.00
C GLY A 175 -5.10 22.98 16.61
N LEU A 176 -4.12 22.33 15.95
CA LEU A 176 -3.83 22.58 14.54
C LEU A 176 -4.82 21.82 13.68
N PHE A 177 -5.57 22.52 12.83
CA PHE A 177 -6.44 21.92 11.83
C PHE A 177 -5.69 21.67 10.51
N LEU A 178 -5.85 20.50 9.91
CA LEU A 178 -5.31 20.12 8.60
C LEU A 178 -6.43 19.83 7.61
N GLY A 179 -6.75 20.82 6.79
CA GLY A 179 -7.84 20.76 5.82
C GLY A 179 -7.57 19.86 4.62
N LYS A 180 -8.61 19.66 3.83
CA LYS A 180 -8.54 19.02 2.51
C LYS A 180 -7.85 19.94 1.50
N PRO A 181 -7.29 19.39 0.40
CA PRO A 181 -6.81 20.23 -0.70
C PRO A 181 -7.94 21.10 -1.25
N VAL A 182 -7.70 22.39 -1.33
CA VAL A 182 -8.65 23.39 -1.84
C VAL A 182 -7.96 24.40 -2.75
N LEU A 183 -8.71 24.95 -3.70
CA LEU A 183 -8.24 26.10 -4.48
C LEU A 183 -8.29 27.37 -3.62
N GLY A 184 -7.11 27.95 -3.34
CA GLY A 184 -6.97 29.17 -2.55
C GLY A 184 -7.65 30.38 -3.21
N LYS A 185 -8.48 31.13 -2.47
CA LYS A 185 -9.11 32.34 -2.98
C LYS A 185 -8.12 33.50 -3.19
N VAL A 186 -7.03 33.51 -2.40
CA VAL A 186 -5.99 34.55 -2.45
C VAL A 186 -4.85 34.12 -3.37
N SER A 187 -4.31 32.91 -3.19
CA SER A 187 -3.16 32.40 -3.95
C SER A 187 -3.51 31.90 -5.35
N ASN A 188 -4.78 31.58 -5.62
CA ASN A 188 -5.29 30.90 -6.84
C ASN A 188 -4.53 29.62 -7.19
N LYS A 189 -4.05 28.90 -6.16
CA LYS A 189 -3.33 27.62 -6.26
C LYS A 189 -4.03 26.55 -5.42
N TRP A 190 -3.93 25.30 -5.84
CA TRP A 190 -4.31 24.19 -5.00
C TRP A 190 -3.38 24.09 -3.80
N THR A 191 -3.94 24.06 -2.60
CA THR A 191 -3.19 24.06 -1.33
C THR A 191 -3.88 23.22 -0.26
N ILE A 192 -3.09 22.65 0.62
CA ILE A 192 -3.55 22.02 1.87
C ILE A 192 -3.47 23.11 2.94
N GLN A 193 -4.60 23.38 3.62
CA GLN A 193 -4.69 24.42 4.61
C GLN A 193 -4.36 23.88 6.01
N LEU A 194 -3.39 24.51 6.67
CA LEU A 194 -3.15 24.36 8.10
C LEU A 194 -3.66 25.60 8.78
N SER A 195 -4.45 25.47 9.86
CA SER A 195 -4.97 26.67 10.52
C SER A 195 -5.02 26.51 12.05
N ARG A 196 -4.82 27.64 12.74
CA ARG A 196 -4.92 27.75 14.20
C ARG A 196 -5.77 28.93 14.62
N LYS A 197 -6.60 28.71 15.65
CA LYS A 197 -7.32 29.79 16.31
C LYS A 197 -6.37 30.75 17.01
N ILE A 198 -6.66 32.03 16.91
CA ILE A 198 -6.02 33.09 17.70
C ILE A 198 -7.00 33.48 18.81
N GLU A 199 -6.65 33.15 20.04
CA GLU A 199 -7.50 33.39 21.21
C GLU A 199 -6.66 34.02 22.32
N ARG A 200 -7.16 35.06 22.95
CA ARG A 200 -6.58 35.66 24.13
C ARG A 200 -6.87 34.83 25.38
N SER A 201 -6.13 35.10 26.44
CA SER A 201 -6.31 34.45 27.74
C SER A 201 -7.70 34.70 28.39
N ASP A 202 -8.41 35.74 27.97
CA ASP A 202 -9.77 36.06 28.36
C ASP A 202 -10.85 35.29 27.55
N GLY A 203 -10.47 34.42 26.65
CA GLY A 203 -11.35 33.64 25.77
C GLY A 203 -11.80 34.37 24.52
N ARG A 204 -11.38 35.61 24.30
CA ARG A 204 -11.75 36.39 23.11
C ARG A 204 -11.01 35.86 21.89
N ILE A 205 -11.75 35.47 20.87
CA ILE A 205 -11.22 35.06 19.57
C ILE A 205 -10.86 36.31 18.77
N LEU A 206 -9.61 36.42 18.34
CA LEU A 206 -9.08 37.51 17.52
C LEU A 206 -9.15 37.17 16.02
N GLY A 207 -9.09 35.88 15.67
CA GLY A 207 -9.10 35.41 14.31
C GLY A 207 -8.47 34.04 14.14
N VAL A 208 -7.92 33.81 12.95
CA VAL A 208 -7.32 32.52 12.55
C VAL A 208 -6.04 32.78 11.77
N VAL A 209 -4.95 32.08 12.13
CA VAL A 209 -3.76 31.98 11.28
C VAL A 209 -3.96 30.84 10.30
N VAL A 210 -3.64 31.04 9.04
CA VAL A 210 -3.75 30.04 7.98
C VAL A 210 -2.42 29.91 7.22
N ALA A 211 -1.86 28.73 7.19
CA ALA A 211 -0.72 28.37 6.35
C ALA A 211 -1.19 27.48 5.19
N SER A 212 -0.88 27.89 3.97
CA SER A 212 -1.26 27.17 2.73
C SER A 212 -0.07 26.41 2.19
N LEU A 213 -0.09 25.09 2.29
CA LEU A 213 0.95 24.19 1.77
C LEU A 213 0.68 23.79 0.32
N ASN A 214 1.74 23.76 -0.48
CA ASN A 214 1.70 23.25 -1.84
C ASN A 214 1.72 21.70 -1.85
N PRO A 215 0.64 21.02 -2.26
CA PRO A 215 0.62 19.56 -2.32
C PRO A 215 1.62 18.99 -3.33
N ALA A 216 1.99 19.76 -4.38
CA ALA A 216 2.95 19.33 -5.39
C ALA A 216 4.34 19.01 -4.79
N TYR A 217 4.71 19.58 -3.66
CA TYR A 217 5.94 19.22 -2.95
C TYR A 217 5.95 17.74 -2.52
N PHE A 218 4.85 17.28 -1.92
CA PHE A 218 4.72 15.88 -1.53
C PHE A 218 4.65 14.97 -2.75
N GLU A 219 3.91 15.38 -3.79
CA GLU A 219 3.80 14.62 -5.03
C GLU A 219 5.14 14.48 -5.74
N GLN A 220 5.96 15.54 -5.79
CA GLN A 220 7.30 15.50 -6.35
C GLN A 220 8.20 14.54 -5.55
N SER A 221 8.24 14.69 -4.22
CA SER A 221 9.02 13.81 -3.34
C SER A 221 8.60 12.33 -3.47
N TYR A 222 7.31 12.08 -3.67
CA TYR A 222 6.79 10.72 -3.84
C TYR A 222 7.07 10.16 -5.24
N SER A 223 7.16 11.02 -6.27
CA SER A 223 7.49 10.59 -7.63
C SER A 223 8.93 10.10 -7.79
N GLU A 224 9.84 10.55 -6.91
CA GLU A 224 11.23 10.11 -6.88
C GLU A 224 11.40 8.67 -6.34
N VAL A 225 10.36 8.13 -5.70
CA VAL A 225 10.37 6.78 -5.14
C VAL A 225 9.97 5.76 -6.19
N ASN A 226 10.90 4.89 -6.57
CA ASN A 226 10.61 3.82 -7.54
C ASN A 226 9.92 2.62 -6.85
N LEU A 227 8.61 2.50 -7.03
CA LEU A 227 7.77 1.40 -6.55
C LEU A 227 7.14 0.60 -7.71
N GLY A 228 7.73 0.74 -8.91
CA GLY A 228 7.21 0.14 -10.13
C GLY A 228 5.97 0.88 -10.69
N PRO A 229 5.51 0.48 -11.88
CA PRO A 229 4.49 1.23 -12.64
C PRO A 229 3.11 1.24 -11.98
N LYS A 230 2.82 0.29 -11.12
CA LYS A 230 1.55 0.17 -10.39
C LYS A 230 1.68 0.45 -8.89
N GLY A 231 2.90 0.72 -8.40
CA GLY A 231 3.19 1.09 -7.03
C GLY A 231 3.09 2.60 -6.80
N GLY A 232 3.12 3.05 -5.54
CA GLY A 232 3.10 4.48 -5.25
C GLY A 232 2.98 4.83 -3.77
N VAL A 233 2.85 6.12 -3.52
CA VAL A 233 2.73 6.69 -2.18
C VAL A 233 1.46 7.53 -2.08
N THR A 234 0.81 7.49 -0.91
CA THR A 234 -0.39 8.28 -0.63
C THR A 234 -0.29 8.93 0.75
N LEU A 235 -0.47 10.24 0.83
CA LEU A 235 -0.70 10.97 2.07
C LEU A 235 -2.21 11.11 2.27
N LEU A 236 -2.74 10.44 3.29
CA LEU A 236 -4.17 10.33 3.57
C LEU A 236 -4.51 10.97 4.92
N GLY A 237 -5.57 11.76 4.96
CA GLY A 237 -6.15 12.28 6.20
C GLY A 237 -6.97 11.23 6.96
N ASN A 238 -7.13 11.41 8.27
CA ASN A 238 -8.06 10.60 9.06
C ASN A 238 -9.52 10.77 8.60
N ASP A 239 -9.84 11.90 7.96
CA ASP A 239 -11.09 12.17 7.24
C ASP A 239 -11.21 11.41 5.91
N ARG A 240 -10.25 10.53 5.61
CA ARG A 240 -10.19 9.70 4.38
C ARG A 240 -10.00 10.49 3.09
N SER A 241 -9.66 11.75 3.17
CA SER A 241 -9.36 12.57 1.99
C SER A 241 -7.86 12.48 1.64
N VAL A 242 -7.58 12.28 0.36
CA VAL A 242 -6.24 12.20 -0.20
C VAL A 242 -5.64 13.60 -0.24
N ARG A 243 -4.52 13.83 0.46
CA ARG A 243 -3.78 15.10 0.47
C ARG A 243 -2.80 15.18 -0.70
N ALA A 244 -2.08 14.08 -0.94
CA ALA A 244 -1.19 13.91 -2.09
C ALA A 244 -1.13 12.42 -2.44
N ARG A 245 -1.01 12.09 -3.71
CA ARG A 245 -0.88 10.70 -4.17
C ARG A 245 -0.12 10.63 -5.48
N VAL A 246 0.82 9.70 -5.55
CA VAL A 246 1.57 9.38 -6.76
C VAL A 246 1.49 7.87 -7.01
N ILE A 247 1.17 7.47 -8.23
CA ILE A 247 1.19 6.07 -8.69
C ILE A 247 2.00 5.99 -9.98
N GLY A 248 2.96 5.06 -10.01
CA GLY A 248 3.83 4.90 -11.19
C GLY A 248 4.60 6.17 -11.55
N GLY A 249 4.99 6.98 -10.55
CA GLY A 249 5.65 8.26 -10.75
C GLY A 249 4.72 9.42 -11.17
N THR A 250 3.41 9.19 -11.30
CA THR A 250 2.45 10.22 -11.77
C THR A 250 1.51 10.65 -10.65
N PRO A 251 1.40 11.98 -10.36
CA PRO A 251 0.40 12.51 -9.43
C PRO A 251 -1.03 12.17 -9.86
N THR A 252 -1.85 11.72 -8.92
CA THR A 252 -3.23 11.31 -9.21
C THR A 252 -4.11 11.29 -7.96
N GLY A 253 -5.39 11.57 -8.10
CA GLY A 253 -6.40 11.37 -7.06
C GLY A 253 -6.34 12.33 -5.87
N MET A 254 -5.59 13.44 -5.94
CA MET A 254 -5.62 14.50 -4.92
C MET A 254 -7.05 15.02 -4.71
N GLY A 255 -7.43 15.23 -3.44
CA GLY A 255 -8.77 15.68 -3.06
C GLY A 255 -9.87 14.62 -3.07
N THR A 256 -9.59 13.42 -3.61
CA THR A 256 -10.55 12.31 -3.57
C THR A 256 -10.76 11.82 -2.13
N THR A 257 -12.03 11.61 -1.75
CA THR A 257 -12.37 11.00 -0.45
C THR A 257 -12.62 9.50 -0.64
N LEU A 258 -11.93 8.66 0.12
CA LEU A 258 -12.12 7.22 0.09
C LEU A 258 -13.46 6.85 0.71
N SER A 259 -14.17 5.90 0.09
CA SER A 259 -15.43 5.39 0.64
C SER A 259 -15.21 4.66 1.97
N ASN A 260 -16.24 4.59 2.82
CA ASN A 260 -16.23 3.86 4.10
C ASN A 260 -15.89 2.37 3.90
N ASN A 261 -16.19 1.82 2.73
CA ASN A 261 -15.94 0.43 2.39
C ASN A 261 -14.51 0.16 1.86
N SER A 262 -13.70 1.20 1.71
CA SER A 262 -12.28 1.05 1.33
C SER A 262 -11.51 0.30 2.43
N THR A 263 -10.71 -0.69 2.04
CA THR A 263 -9.83 -1.41 2.97
C THR A 263 -8.88 -0.44 3.70
N MET A 264 -8.33 0.56 3.00
CA MET A 264 -7.49 1.59 3.62
C MET A 264 -8.24 2.43 4.66
N ALA A 265 -9.53 2.72 4.43
CA ALA A 265 -10.35 3.48 5.37
C ALA A 265 -10.72 2.70 6.65
N ARG A 266 -10.72 1.37 6.56
CA ARG A 266 -11.05 0.46 7.68
C ARG A 266 -9.85 0.12 8.57
N LEU A 267 -8.63 0.48 8.15
CA LEU A 267 -7.44 0.22 8.98
C LEU A 267 -7.52 0.98 10.30
N PRO A 268 -7.09 0.39 11.43
CA PRO A 268 -7.19 0.98 12.75
C PRO A 268 -6.56 2.37 12.79
N GLN A 269 -7.33 3.37 13.27
CA GLN A 269 -6.84 4.76 13.27
C GLN A 269 -5.87 5.06 14.40
N ASN A 270 -5.91 4.29 15.47
CA ASN A 270 -5.06 4.42 16.65
C ASN A 270 -3.70 3.72 16.51
N GLU A 271 -3.52 2.84 15.53
CA GLU A 271 -2.26 2.15 15.32
C GLU A 271 -1.22 3.07 14.67
N ARG A 272 0.02 3.03 15.22
CA ARG A 272 1.13 3.84 14.74
C ARG A 272 1.61 3.42 13.36
N ALA A 273 1.63 2.14 13.08
CA ALA A 273 2.06 1.55 11.82
C ALA A 273 1.38 0.20 11.60
N GLY A 274 1.25 -0.20 10.35
CA GLY A 274 0.70 -1.50 9.99
C GLY A 274 0.78 -1.75 8.50
N TRP A 275 0.25 -2.90 8.08
CA TRP A 275 0.18 -3.26 6.67
C TRP A 275 -1.08 -4.09 6.38
N SER A 276 -1.48 -4.10 5.14
CA SER A 276 -2.58 -4.94 4.64
C SER A 276 -2.49 -5.10 3.13
N ILE A 277 -3.13 -6.13 2.59
CA ILE A 277 -3.40 -6.20 1.16
C ILE A 277 -4.69 -5.43 0.89
N VAL A 278 -4.62 -4.45 0.01
CA VAL A 278 -5.73 -3.54 -0.29
C VAL A 278 -6.02 -3.50 -1.78
N THR A 279 -7.30 -3.51 -2.16
CA THR A 279 -7.72 -3.17 -3.51
C THR A 279 -8.11 -1.70 -3.56
N SER A 280 -7.43 -0.93 -4.39
CA SER A 280 -7.67 0.51 -4.51
C SER A 280 -9.05 0.78 -5.13
N ASN A 281 -9.82 1.66 -4.50
CA ASN A 281 -11.13 2.09 -5.02
C ASN A 281 -11.01 3.01 -6.24
N ILE A 282 -9.82 3.60 -6.46
CA ILE A 282 -9.57 4.57 -7.54
C ILE A 282 -9.23 3.85 -8.85
N ASP A 283 -8.28 2.90 -8.80
CA ASP A 283 -7.75 2.21 -9.99
C ASP A 283 -7.95 0.69 -10.01
N LYS A 284 -8.61 0.14 -8.99
CA LYS A 284 -8.97 -1.28 -8.86
C LYS A 284 -7.80 -2.27 -8.81
N ILE A 285 -6.58 -1.77 -8.54
CA ILE A 285 -5.38 -2.60 -8.45
C ILE A 285 -5.19 -3.07 -7.02
N GLU A 286 -4.88 -4.36 -6.86
CA GLU A 286 -4.52 -4.96 -5.58
C GLU A 286 -3.05 -4.66 -5.24
N ARG A 287 -2.82 -4.21 -4.00
CA ARG A 287 -1.50 -3.78 -3.51
C ARG A 287 -1.21 -4.27 -2.10
N VAL A 288 0.04 -4.54 -1.84
CA VAL A 288 0.59 -4.59 -0.48
C VAL A 288 0.76 -3.15 -0.02
N ALA A 289 -0.02 -2.73 0.96
CA ALA A 289 0.01 -1.39 1.55
C ALA A 289 0.63 -1.46 2.94
N ALA A 290 1.70 -0.71 3.18
CA ALA A 290 2.20 -0.44 4.51
C ALA A 290 1.99 1.04 4.84
N TYR A 291 1.76 1.37 6.12
CA TYR A 291 1.52 2.74 6.53
C TYR A 291 2.22 3.09 7.84
N HIS A 292 2.49 4.39 7.96
CA HIS A 292 2.86 5.02 9.22
C HIS A 292 1.98 6.26 9.50
N ARG A 293 1.56 6.42 10.77
CA ARG A 293 0.90 7.63 11.25
C ARG A 293 1.91 8.77 11.33
N VAL A 294 1.52 9.97 10.91
CA VAL A 294 2.37 11.16 10.90
C VAL A 294 2.35 11.81 12.30
N ALA A 295 3.10 11.25 13.23
CA ALA A 295 3.17 11.70 14.62
C ALA A 295 1.77 12.05 15.20
N ASP A 296 1.62 13.27 15.74
CA ASP A 296 0.36 13.75 16.31
C ASP A 296 -0.56 14.44 15.27
N TYR A 297 -0.13 14.50 14.03
CA TYR A 297 -0.97 15.03 12.95
C TYR A 297 -2.02 14.02 12.49
N PRO A 298 -3.21 14.47 12.06
CA PRO A 298 -4.29 13.59 11.61
C PRO A 298 -4.06 13.06 10.20
N LEU A 299 -2.86 12.55 9.94
CA LEU A 299 -2.40 12.08 8.63
C LEU A 299 -1.71 10.72 8.73
N ARG A 300 -1.69 10.00 7.62
CA ARG A 300 -0.93 8.76 7.41
C ARG A 300 -0.25 8.77 6.05
N VAL A 301 0.97 8.27 6.02
CA VAL A 301 1.68 7.96 4.78
C VAL A 301 1.52 6.49 4.48
N TYR A 302 1.01 6.17 3.30
CA TYR A 302 0.91 4.81 2.77
C TYR A 302 1.92 4.61 1.66
N VAL A 303 2.65 3.51 1.71
CA VAL A 303 3.49 3.01 0.61
C VAL A 303 2.84 1.76 0.06
N LEU A 304 2.72 1.68 -1.25
CA LEU A 304 1.87 0.75 -1.99
C LEU A 304 2.69 0.08 -3.09
N THR A 305 2.81 -1.24 -3.08
CA THR A 305 3.42 -2.02 -4.17
C THR A 305 2.40 -2.99 -4.72
N SER A 306 2.29 -3.13 -6.03
CA SER A 306 1.31 -4.08 -6.58
C SER A 306 1.68 -5.52 -6.22
N THR A 307 0.69 -6.34 -5.85
CA THR A 307 0.89 -7.78 -5.58
C THR A 307 1.42 -8.51 -6.81
N GLU A 308 1.07 -8.04 -7.99
CA GLU A 308 1.61 -8.54 -9.24
C GLU A 308 3.12 -8.28 -9.38
N GLY A 309 3.60 -7.07 -9.02
CA GLY A 309 5.00 -6.70 -9.03
C GLY A 309 5.80 -7.45 -7.95
N ALA A 310 5.27 -7.49 -6.72
CA ALA A 310 5.87 -8.19 -5.59
C ALA A 310 6.11 -9.69 -5.87
N LEU A 311 5.26 -10.30 -6.69
CA LEU A 311 5.33 -11.72 -7.04
C LEU A 311 5.93 -11.98 -8.44
N SER A 312 6.53 -10.99 -9.12
CA SER A 312 7.07 -11.16 -10.48
C SER A 312 8.16 -12.22 -10.55
N ASP A 313 9.15 -12.14 -9.66
CA ASP A 313 10.29 -13.05 -9.59
C ASP A 313 9.84 -14.46 -9.15
N TRP A 314 8.90 -14.53 -8.21
CA TRP A 314 8.28 -15.78 -7.80
C TRP A 314 7.55 -16.46 -8.97
N ARG A 315 6.80 -15.71 -9.79
CA ARG A 315 6.11 -16.27 -10.97
C ARG A 315 7.11 -16.86 -11.97
N SER A 316 8.21 -16.18 -12.21
CA SER A 316 9.29 -16.68 -13.07
C SER A 316 9.87 -17.98 -12.52
N LEU A 317 10.22 -18.00 -11.23
CA LEU A 317 10.70 -19.19 -10.54
C LEU A 317 9.68 -20.34 -10.59
N ARG A 318 8.39 -20.05 -10.31
CA ARG A 318 7.31 -21.04 -10.41
C ARG A 318 7.24 -21.66 -11.80
N ASN A 319 7.25 -20.84 -12.84
CA ASN A 319 7.11 -21.32 -14.21
C ASN A 319 8.30 -22.24 -14.58
N VAL A 320 9.53 -21.88 -14.22
CA VAL A 320 10.71 -22.72 -14.43
C VAL A 320 10.62 -24.02 -13.64
N ALA A 321 10.28 -23.96 -12.35
CA ALA A 321 10.21 -25.16 -11.49
C ALA A 321 9.11 -26.13 -11.97
N VAL A 322 7.92 -25.61 -12.31
CA VAL A 322 6.80 -26.43 -12.82
C VAL A 322 7.15 -27.06 -14.18
N THR A 323 7.80 -26.30 -15.07
CA THR A 323 8.22 -26.82 -16.37
C THR A 323 9.26 -27.94 -16.23
N LEU A 324 10.30 -27.72 -15.41
CA LEU A 324 11.34 -28.74 -15.18
C LEU A 324 10.78 -30.00 -14.52
N MET A 325 9.93 -29.85 -13.51
CA MET A 325 9.29 -30.97 -12.84
C MET A 325 8.30 -31.69 -13.76
N GLY A 326 7.61 -30.99 -14.62
CA GLY A 326 6.74 -31.56 -15.68
C GLY A 326 7.55 -32.40 -16.68
N LEU A 327 8.68 -31.86 -17.18
CA LEU A 327 9.57 -32.60 -18.08
C LEU A 327 10.14 -33.86 -17.40
N LEU A 328 10.58 -33.74 -16.14
CA LEU A 328 11.06 -34.88 -15.37
C LEU A 328 9.97 -35.93 -15.19
N THR A 329 8.73 -35.53 -14.94
CA THR A 329 7.59 -36.43 -14.81
C THR A 329 7.36 -37.20 -16.10
N VAL A 330 7.31 -36.51 -17.25
CA VAL A 330 7.12 -37.15 -18.56
C VAL A 330 8.27 -38.12 -18.87
N ALA A 331 9.53 -37.69 -18.67
CA ALA A 331 10.69 -38.55 -18.89
C ALA A 331 10.70 -39.80 -17.99
N SER A 332 10.38 -39.63 -16.72
CA SER A 332 10.29 -40.76 -15.75
C SER A 332 9.19 -41.74 -16.12
N LEU A 333 8.00 -41.27 -16.51
CA LEU A 333 6.91 -42.13 -16.93
C LEU A 333 7.20 -42.85 -18.26
N ALA A 334 7.82 -42.14 -19.22
CA ALA A 334 8.26 -42.76 -20.46
C ALA A 334 9.33 -43.86 -20.23
N GLY A 335 10.35 -43.56 -19.40
CA GLY A 335 11.39 -44.52 -19.02
C GLY A 335 10.83 -45.74 -18.29
N ALA A 336 9.93 -45.53 -17.33
CA ALA A 336 9.22 -46.62 -16.64
C ALA A 336 8.39 -47.46 -17.62
N GLY A 337 7.69 -46.83 -18.57
CA GLY A 337 6.92 -47.51 -19.61
C GLY A 337 7.77 -48.38 -20.52
N VAL A 338 8.94 -47.88 -20.96
CA VAL A 338 9.91 -48.68 -21.77
C VAL A 338 10.47 -49.83 -20.94
N PHE A 339 10.87 -49.57 -19.73
CA PHE A 339 11.41 -50.62 -18.82
C PHE A 339 10.37 -51.72 -18.55
N LEU A 340 9.12 -51.38 -18.28
CA LEU A 340 8.04 -52.34 -18.05
C LEU A 340 7.69 -53.14 -19.30
N ARG A 341 7.78 -52.57 -20.51
CA ARG A 341 7.62 -53.28 -21.78
C ARG A 341 8.76 -54.30 -21.96
N GLY A 342 10.03 -53.89 -21.70
CA GLY A 342 11.18 -54.77 -21.80
C GLY A 342 11.06 -56.00 -20.83
N LEU A 343 10.60 -55.80 -19.62
CA LEU A 343 10.36 -56.91 -18.68
C LEU A 343 9.31 -57.90 -19.19
N ARG A 344 8.23 -57.41 -19.80
CA ARG A 344 7.15 -58.25 -20.38
C ARG A 344 7.60 -59.05 -21.61
N GLN A 345 8.63 -58.60 -22.35
CA GLN A 345 9.19 -59.33 -23.49
C GLN A 345 10.17 -60.46 -23.10
N LEU A 346 10.69 -60.40 -21.89
CA LEU A 346 11.58 -61.39 -21.32
C LEU A 346 10.86 -62.53 -20.58
N GLU A 347 9.57 -62.40 -20.35
CA GLU A 347 8.65 -63.40 -19.81
C GLU A 347 8.01 -64.21 -20.92
#